data_955f1744d6153108a2563c7edf5b2ce3
#
_entry.id   955f1744d6153108a2563c7edf5b2ce3
#
_cell.length_a   1.000
_cell.length_b   1.000
_cell.length_c   1.000
_cell.angle_alpha   90.00
_cell.angle_beta   90.00
_cell.angle_gamma   90.00
#
_symmetry.space_group_name_H-M   'P 1'
#
loop_
_entity.id
_entity.type
_entity.pdbx_description
1 polymer ?
#
loop_
_entity_poly.entity_id
_entity_poly.type
_entity_poly.pdbx_seq_one_letter_code
_entity_poly.pdbx_strand_id
1 'polypeptide(L)'
;KNIRRVIQVNQAPIGKTQRSTIVSYLEIFDEIRALFSKTDAAKQMKLGASSFSMNVKGGRCECCQGTGLQKIELNYLPNSYITCPECGGKRFNDQVLSVKYCGKTILDILETPIIDIVNVFKESKKVYQTLSSMIELGLGYLKLGQMSMNLSGGEAQRVKLAKALSSSSYGKNLYILDEPTSGLNDVDIDKFIQVLFSLQKNGETAIIIEHNVEFIKTVADHIIDFGISGGESGGKIVAQGFPEAVFANKVSSLYRLDKLTY
;
A
#
# COMPACT_ATOMS: atom_id res chain seq x y z
N LYS A 1 -1.60 -5.28 -29.57
CA LYS A 1 -1.13 -3.91 -29.49
C LYS A 1 -0.34 -3.80 -28.19
N ASN A 2 0.87 -3.43 -28.26
CA ASN A 2 1.98 -3.72 -27.36
C ASN A 2 1.76 -3.28 -25.90
N ILE A 3 1.35 -4.21 -25.03
CA ILE A 3 1.43 -4.06 -23.58
C ILE A 3 2.91 -4.06 -23.22
N ARG A 4 3.36 -3.01 -22.52
CA ARG A 4 4.76 -2.84 -22.13
C ARG A 4 5.09 -3.62 -20.86
N ARG A 5 4.19 -3.65 -19.90
CA ARG A 5 4.36 -4.32 -18.61
C ARG A 5 3.02 -4.81 -18.09
N VAL A 6 3.02 -5.97 -17.46
CA VAL A 6 1.88 -6.50 -16.69
C VAL A 6 2.17 -6.29 -15.21
N ILE A 7 1.25 -5.67 -14.49
CA ILE A 7 1.32 -5.36 -13.07
C ILE A 7 0.19 -6.09 -12.38
N GLN A 8 0.51 -7.23 -11.79
CA GLN A 8 -0.44 -7.99 -11.01
C GLN A 8 -0.45 -7.52 -9.55
N VAL A 9 -1.61 -7.12 -9.07
CA VAL A 9 -1.82 -6.62 -7.71
C VAL A 9 -2.81 -7.55 -7.02
N ASN A 10 -2.29 -8.42 -6.16
CA ASN A 10 -3.05 -9.42 -5.42
C ASN A 10 -3.01 -9.12 -3.91
N GLN A 11 -3.85 -9.81 -3.15
CA GLN A 11 -3.98 -9.67 -1.70
C GLN A 11 -2.88 -10.39 -0.88
N ALA A 12 -1.88 -11.02 -1.53
CA ALA A 12 -0.79 -11.67 -0.82
C ALA A 12 0.00 -10.70 0.06
N PRO A 13 0.46 -11.12 1.24
CA PRO A 13 1.25 -10.27 2.14
C PRO A 13 2.47 -9.65 1.47
N ILE A 14 2.78 -8.39 1.81
CA ILE A 14 3.93 -7.64 1.26
C ILE A 14 5.23 -7.79 2.06
N GLY A 15 5.23 -8.60 3.09
CA GLY A 15 6.41 -8.87 3.91
C GLY A 15 6.25 -10.14 4.72
N LYS A 16 7.37 -10.82 4.97
CA LYS A 16 7.39 -12.10 5.70
C LYS A 16 8.11 -11.99 7.05
N THR A 17 8.67 -10.84 7.39
CA THR A 17 9.46 -10.65 8.60
C THR A 17 9.01 -9.43 9.39
N GLN A 18 9.26 -9.42 10.67
CA GLN A 18 8.99 -8.28 11.57
C GLN A 18 9.76 -7.00 11.21
N ARG A 19 10.80 -7.11 10.38
CA ARG A 19 11.59 -5.98 9.88
C ARG A 19 11.02 -5.38 8.61
N SER A 20 10.04 -6.06 8.00
CA SER A 20 9.37 -5.57 6.80
C SER A 20 8.36 -4.49 7.19
N THR A 21 8.64 -3.25 6.84
CA THR A 21 7.76 -2.09 7.09
C THR A 21 7.25 -1.51 5.79
N ILE A 22 6.17 -0.73 5.86
CA ILE A 22 5.58 -0.05 4.69
C ILE A 22 6.64 0.81 3.99
N VAL A 23 7.40 1.61 4.73
CA VAL A 23 8.43 2.50 4.16
C VAL A 23 9.52 1.73 3.40
N SER A 24 9.88 0.55 3.89
CA SER A 24 10.87 -0.31 3.24
C SER A 24 10.32 -0.94 1.97
N TYR A 25 9.07 -1.36 1.98
CA TYR A 25 8.41 -1.92 0.82
C TYR A 25 8.22 -0.88 -0.31
N LEU A 26 7.86 0.35 0.05
CA LEU A 26 7.70 1.45 -0.90
C LEU A 26 9.03 1.93 -1.51
N GLU A 27 10.17 1.49 -0.98
CA GLU A 27 11.52 1.86 -1.46
C GLU A 27 11.79 3.38 -1.42
N ILE A 28 11.17 4.06 -0.46
CA ILE A 28 11.37 5.50 -0.22
C ILE A 28 12.22 5.80 1.01
N PHE A 29 12.54 4.78 1.83
CA PHE A 29 13.24 4.99 3.09
C PHE A 29 14.66 5.51 2.89
N ASP A 30 15.34 5.08 1.83
CA ASP A 30 16.69 5.53 1.52
C ASP A 30 16.73 7.03 1.22
N GLU A 31 15.74 7.55 0.51
CA GLU A 31 15.62 8.96 0.24
C GLU A 31 15.28 9.77 1.50
N ILE A 32 14.35 9.26 2.32
CA ILE A 32 14.03 9.87 3.61
C ILE A 32 15.28 9.95 4.50
N ARG A 33 16.05 8.86 4.61
CA ARG A 33 17.30 8.83 5.38
C ARG A 33 18.35 9.82 4.85
N ALA A 34 18.41 9.97 3.53
CA ALA A 34 19.31 10.93 2.90
C ALA A 34 18.91 12.39 3.23
N LEU A 35 17.62 12.70 3.34
CA LEU A 35 17.15 14.03 3.77
C LEU A 35 17.58 14.33 5.21
N PHE A 36 17.40 13.39 6.13
CA PHE A 36 17.86 13.56 7.51
C PHE A 36 19.38 13.76 7.62
N SER A 37 20.19 13.01 6.87
CA SER A 37 21.65 13.12 6.91
C SER A 37 22.18 14.46 6.38
N LYS A 38 21.39 15.19 5.60
CA LYS A 38 21.74 16.51 5.04
C LYS A 38 21.49 17.66 6.02
N THR A 39 20.78 17.44 7.11
CA THR A 39 20.53 18.46 8.14
C THR A 39 21.82 18.89 8.83
N ASP A 40 21.88 20.14 9.29
CA ASP A 40 23.07 20.65 9.97
C ASP A 40 23.36 19.90 11.27
N ALA A 41 22.32 19.54 12.03
CA ALA A 41 22.46 18.72 13.23
C ALA A 41 23.10 17.35 12.91
N ALA A 42 22.66 16.67 11.86
CA ALA A 42 23.27 15.39 11.46
C ALA A 42 24.72 15.54 11.03
N LYS A 43 25.07 16.61 10.28
CA LYS A 43 26.44 16.89 9.86
C LYS A 43 27.35 17.16 11.06
N GLN A 44 26.90 17.98 12.02
CA GLN A 44 27.66 18.26 13.26
C GLN A 44 27.94 16.99 14.07
N MET A 45 26.96 16.07 14.12
CA MET A 45 27.07 14.78 14.82
C MET A 45 27.73 13.69 13.97
N LYS A 46 28.16 13.99 12.73
CA LYS A 46 28.74 13.03 11.76
C LYS A 46 27.84 11.83 11.49
N LEU A 47 26.50 12.05 11.49
CA LEU A 47 25.50 11.03 11.20
C LEU A 47 25.23 10.96 9.69
N GLY A 48 25.59 9.85 9.06
CA GLY A 48 25.26 9.58 7.66
C GLY A 48 23.87 8.96 7.50
N ALA A 49 23.44 8.76 6.25
CA ALA A 49 22.12 8.15 5.97
C ALA A 49 21.95 6.75 6.57
N SER A 50 23.04 5.99 6.75
CA SER A 50 23.04 4.68 7.42
C SER A 50 22.65 4.77 8.89
N SER A 51 22.99 5.87 9.57
CA SER A 51 22.64 6.09 10.98
C SER A 51 21.12 6.16 11.20
N PHE A 52 20.36 6.59 10.20
CA PHE A 52 18.89 6.65 10.25
C PHE A 52 18.21 5.35 9.81
N SER A 53 18.96 4.23 9.71
CA SER A 53 18.42 2.93 9.35
C SER A 53 18.08 2.11 10.60
N MET A 54 16.90 1.49 10.60
CA MET A 54 16.49 0.53 11.63
C MET A 54 17.28 -0.79 11.56
N ASN A 55 17.98 -1.05 10.45
CA ASN A 55 18.64 -2.33 10.19
C ASN A 55 20.16 -2.30 10.36
N VAL A 56 20.77 -1.11 10.45
CA VAL A 56 22.23 -0.94 10.47
C VAL A 56 22.67 -0.47 11.87
N LYS A 57 23.81 -0.98 12.35
CA LYS A 57 24.43 -0.55 13.61
C LYS A 57 24.80 0.94 13.55
N GLY A 58 24.83 1.58 14.70
CA GLY A 58 25.28 2.97 14.89
C GLY A 58 24.17 3.96 15.13
N GLY A 59 22.94 3.70 14.66
CA GLY A 59 21.80 4.58 14.93
C GLY A 59 20.59 3.88 15.50
N ARG A 60 20.47 2.57 15.27
CA ARG A 60 19.39 1.75 15.84
C ARG A 60 19.64 1.46 17.33
N CYS A 61 18.59 1.18 18.07
CA CYS A 61 18.70 0.57 19.39
C CYS A 61 19.32 -0.83 19.26
N GLU A 62 20.42 -1.09 19.96
CA GLU A 62 21.12 -2.37 19.87
C GLU A 62 20.43 -3.48 20.67
N CYS A 63 19.67 -3.15 21.72
CA CYS A 63 18.90 -4.11 22.50
C CYS A 63 17.85 -4.84 21.65
N CYS A 64 16.98 -4.10 20.95
CA CYS A 64 15.98 -4.66 20.06
C CYS A 64 16.45 -4.77 18.59
N GLN A 65 17.67 -4.34 18.30
CA GLN A 65 18.23 -4.31 16.94
C GLN A 65 17.35 -3.55 15.93
N GLY A 66 16.67 -2.49 16.38
CA GLY A 66 15.83 -1.63 15.56
C GLY A 66 14.40 -2.13 15.32
N THR A 67 13.97 -3.23 15.93
CA THR A 67 12.59 -3.73 15.80
C THR A 67 11.60 -2.97 16.69
N GLY A 68 12.07 -2.35 17.77
CA GLY A 68 11.26 -1.74 18.83
C GLY A 68 10.65 -2.77 19.78
N LEU A 69 10.79 -4.06 19.47
CA LEU A 69 10.23 -5.17 20.22
C LEU A 69 11.32 -6.15 20.66
N GLN A 70 11.11 -6.80 21.77
CA GLN A 70 11.96 -7.88 22.27
C GLN A 70 11.18 -9.17 22.27
N LYS A 71 11.76 -10.21 21.67
CA LYS A 71 11.18 -11.55 21.62
C LYS A 71 11.37 -12.23 22.97
N ILE A 72 10.27 -12.78 23.52
CA ILE A 72 10.30 -13.69 24.66
C ILE A 72 10.02 -15.09 24.14
N GLU A 73 10.93 -16.01 24.35
CA GLU A 73 10.76 -17.41 24.01
C GLU A 73 10.05 -18.13 25.14
N LEU A 74 8.87 -18.66 24.84
CA LEU A 74 8.06 -19.44 25.75
C LEU A 74 8.14 -20.90 25.31
N ASN A 75 8.72 -21.78 26.16
CA ASN A 75 9.09 -23.15 25.81
C ASN A 75 7.98 -24.03 25.20
N TYR A 76 6.71 -23.70 25.39
CA TYR A 76 5.57 -24.48 24.87
C TYR A 76 4.46 -23.62 24.27
N LEU A 77 4.66 -22.31 24.13
CA LEU A 77 3.69 -21.35 23.60
C LEU A 77 4.29 -20.60 22.41
N PRO A 78 3.47 -20.01 21.54
CA PRO A 78 3.98 -19.11 20.49
C PRO A 78 4.82 -17.99 21.08
N ASN A 79 5.89 -17.60 20.37
CA ASN A 79 6.76 -16.52 20.80
C ASN A 79 5.97 -15.25 21.07
N SER A 80 6.16 -14.64 22.23
CA SER A 80 5.58 -13.36 22.59
C SER A 80 6.56 -12.24 22.34
N TYR A 81 6.03 -11.05 22.09
CA TYR A 81 6.82 -9.85 21.84
C TYR A 81 6.40 -8.75 22.82
N ILE A 82 7.35 -8.16 23.49
CA ILE A 82 7.14 -7.02 24.38
C ILE A 82 7.85 -5.80 23.82
N THR A 83 7.39 -4.61 24.19
CA THR A 83 8.07 -3.35 23.88
C THR A 83 9.48 -3.38 24.44
N CYS A 84 10.47 -2.99 23.66
CA CYS A 84 11.85 -2.95 24.08
C CYS A 84 12.02 -2.04 25.33
N PRO A 85 12.52 -2.55 26.45
CA PRO A 85 12.63 -1.77 27.68
C PRO A 85 13.66 -0.62 27.58
N GLU A 86 14.68 -0.77 26.74
CA GLU A 86 15.73 0.23 26.57
C GLU A 86 15.26 1.44 25.75
N CYS A 87 14.69 1.20 24.57
CA CYS A 87 14.26 2.29 23.71
C CYS A 87 12.76 2.62 23.82
N GLY A 88 11.99 1.91 24.64
CA GLY A 88 10.55 2.13 24.75
C GLY A 88 9.79 2.02 23.42
N GLY A 89 10.23 1.13 22.50
CA GLY A 89 9.65 0.98 21.18
C GLY A 89 10.16 1.95 20.12
N LYS A 90 11.01 2.93 20.47
CA LYS A 90 11.49 3.98 19.57
C LYS A 90 12.42 3.52 18.45
N ARG A 91 12.98 2.31 18.52
CA ARG A 91 13.83 1.66 17.49
C ARG A 91 15.22 2.27 17.29
N PHE A 92 15.44 3.53 17.62
CA PHE A 92 16.67 4.30 17.44
C PHE A 92 17.26 4.71 18.79
N ASN A 93 18.54 5.08 18.77
CA ASN A 93 19.20 5.71 19.91
C ASN A 93 18.84 7.21 20.01
N ASP A 94 19.11 7.82 21.15
CA ASP A 94 18.75 9.20 21.44
C ASP A 94 19.50 10.21 20.53
N GLN A 95 20.72 9.89 20.10
CA GLN A 95 21.49 10.74 19.20
C GLN A 95 20.78 10.89 17.84
N VAL A 96 20.27 9.82 17.27
CA VAL A 96 19.49 9.86 16.01
C VAL A 96 18.16 10.56 16.23
N LEU A 97 17.51 10.32 17.37
CA LEU A 97 16.22 10.93 17.70
C LEU A 97 16.30 12.43 18.00
N SER A 98 17.51 12.97 18.30
CA SER A 98 17.70 14.41 18.47
C SER A 98 17.70 15.18 17.14
N VAL A 99 17.94 14.50 16.01
CA VAL A 99 17.95 15.12 14.68
C VAL A 99 16.53 15.32 14.16
N LYS A 100 16.23 16.52 13.65
CA LYS A 100 14.94 16.86 13.07
C LYS A 100 15.09 17.32 11.62
N TYR A 101 14.19 16.85 10.78
CA TYR A 101 13.96 17.34 9.41
C TYR A 101 12.57 17.97 9.35
N CYS A 102 12.48 19.25 8.97
CA CYS A 102 11.22 20.04 9.00
C CYS A 102 10.49 19.92 10.36
N GLY A 103 11.22 19.95 11.48
CA GLY A 103 10.67 19.87 12.83
C GLY A 103 10.27 18.47 13.30
N LYS A 104 10.39 17.44 12.49
CA LYS A 104 10.02 16.04 12.78
C LYS A 104 11.26 15.17 12.95
N THR A 105 11.28 14.30 13.95
CA THR A 105 12.29 13.23 14.09
C THR A 105 12.01 12.11 13.10
N ILE A 106 12.99 11.21 12.89
CA ILE A 106 12.77 10.01 12.07
C ILE A 106 11.68 9.12 12.65
N LEU A 107 11.52 9.08 13.96
CA LEU A 107 10.46 8.36 14.64
C LEU A 107 9.09 8.98 14.34
N ASP A 108 8.98 10.32 14.40
CA ASP A 108 7.74 11.02 14.04
C ASP A 108 7.31 10.69 12.61
N ILE A 109 8.26 10.66 11.68
CA ILE A 109 7.98 10.27 10.28
C ILE A 109 7.46 8.84 10.17
N LEU A 110 7.97 7.93 10.99
CA LEU A 110 7.58 6.53 10.94
C LEU A 110 6.26 6.24 11.67
N GLU A 111 5.93 6.99 12.72
CA GLU A 111 4.80 6.70 13.61
C GLU A 111 3.60 7.66 13.46
N THR A 112 3.73 8.69 12.64
CA THR A 112 2.60 9.58 12.30
C THR A 112 1.87 9.06 11.04
N PRO A 113 0.53 9.20 10.94
CA PRO A 113 -0.21 8.88 9.74
C PRO A 113 0.32 9.59 8.49
N ILE A 114 0.30 8.89 7.36
CA ILE A 114 0.84 9.39 6.08
C ILE A 114 0.19 10.73 5.69
N ILE A 115 -1.11 10.88 5.93
CA ILE A 115 -1.85 12.10 5.59
C ILE A 115 -1.30 13.34 6.30
N ASP A 116 -0.75 13.17 7.51
CA ASP A 116 -0.25 14.27 8.33
C ASP A 116 1.22 14.61 8.04
N ILE A 117 1.95 13.71 7.36
CA ILE A 117 3.38 13.89 7.07
C ILE A 117 3.69 14.11 5.60
N VAL A 118 2.78 13.88 4.69
CA VAL A 118 3.04 14.01 3.25
C VAL A 118 3.62 15.36 2.87
N ASN A 119 3.14 16.44 3.49
CA ASN A 119 3.60 17.81 3.23
C ASN A 119 5.04 18.10 3.66
N VAL A 120 5.62 17.30 4.57
CA VAL A 120 7.03 17.38 4.97
C VAL A 120 7.96 17.08 3.78
N PHE A 121 7.46 16.33 2.81
CA PHE A 121 8.25 15.82 1.68
C PHE A 121 7.96 16.51 0.34
N LYS A 122 7.36 17.70 0.33
CA LYS A 122 7.03 18.45 -0.90
C LYS A 122 8.23 18.65 -1.84
N GLU A 123 9.41 18.80 -1.29
CA GLU A 123 10.65 18.99 -2.06
C GLU A 123 11.24 17.67 -2.60
N SER A 124 10.84 16.52 -2.05
CA SER A 124 11.25 15.22 -2.55
C SER A 124 10.17 14.61 -3.43
N LYS A 125 10.28 14.84 -4.74
CA LYS A 125 9.27 14.42 -5.73
C LYS A 125 8.88 12.94 -5.58
N LYS A 126 9.86 12.05 -5.43
CA LYS A 126 9.61 10.60 -5.31
C LYS A 126 8.82 10.27 -4.05
N VAL A 127 9.26 10.77 -2.88
CA VAL A 127 8.59 10.50 -1.61
C VAL A 127 7.19 11.09 -1.62
N TYR A 128 7.06 12.37 -2.03
CA TYR A 128 5.77 13.07 -2.09
C TYR A 128 4.76 12.35 -2.98
N GLN A 129 5.15 11.97 -4.20
CA GLN A 129 4.27 11.25 -5.13
C GLN A 129 3.84 9.90 -4.59
N THR A 130 4.77 9.13 -3.99
CA THR A 130 4.44 7.83 -3.40
C THR A 130 3.45 7.97 -2.25
N LEU A 131 3.65 8.95 -1.36
CA LEU A 131 2.73 9.19 -0.24
C LEU A 131 1.37 9.73 -0.72
N SER A 132 1.34 10.58 -1.74
CA SER A 132 0.10 11.06 -2.35
C SER A 132 -0.71 9.91 -2.95
N SER A 133 -0.07 9.00 -3.68
CA SER A 133 -0.74 7.79 -4.21
C SER A 133 -1.29 6.90 -3.09
N MET A 134 -0.61 6.81 -1.94
CA MET A 134 -1.15 6.10 -0.76
C MET A 134 -2.44 6.77 -0.24
N ILE A 135 -2.48 8.11 -0.18
CA ILE A 135 -3.67 8.86 0.27
C ILE A 135 -4.82 8.71 -0.72
N GLU A 136 -4.55 8.82 -2.02
CA GLU A 136 -5.54 8.63 -3.10
C GLU A 136 -6.17 7.23 -3.08
N LEU A 137 -5.44 6.22 -2.61
CA LEU A 137 -5.91 4.84 -2.44
C LEU A 137 -6.55 4.58 -1.06
N GLY A 138 -6.89 5.62 -0.29
CA GLY A 138 -7.54 5.48 1.02
C GLY A 138 -6.62 4.97 2.13
N LEU A 139 -5.29 5.02 1.95
CA LEU A 139 -4.30 4.50 2.91
C LEU A 139 -3.61 5.61 3.73
N GLY A 140 -4.16 6.82 3.72
CA GLY A 140 -3.57 7.96 4.43
C GLY A 140 -3.45 7.79 5.93
N TYR A 141 -4.25 6.92 6.56
CA TYR A 141 -4.22 6.61 7.98
C TYR A 141 -3.08 5.68 8.39
N LEU A 142 -2.47 4.96 7.44
CA LEU A 142 -1.36 4.05 7.72
C LEU A 142 -0.11 4.84 8.12
N LYS A 143 0.76 4.17 8.89
CA LYS A 143 2.05 4.69 9.33
C LYS A 143 3.18 4.04 8.55
N LEU A 144 4.18 4.82 8.16
CA LEU A 144 5.32 4.31 7.39
C LEU A 144 6.14 3.25 8.13
N GLY A 145 6.21 3.35 9.46
CA GLY A 145 6.89 2.39 10.33
C GLY A 145 6.09 1.14 10.67
N GLN A 146 4.81 1.06 10.25
CA GLN A 146 3.97 -0.11 10.49
C GLN A 146 4.55 -1.36 9.81
N MET A 147 4.53 -2.48 10.54
CA MET A 147 4.95 -3.78 10.00
C MET A 147 3.98 -4.22 8.90
N SER A 148 4.52 -4.57 7.75
CA SER A 148 3.72 -4.94 6.58
C SER A 148 2.94 -6.24 6.77
N MET A 149 3.35 -7.10 7.70
CA MET A 149 2.61 -8.31 8.06
C MET A 149 1.30 -8.06 8.82
N ASN A 150 1.12 -6.84 9.36
CA ASN A 150 -0.09 -6.44 10.08
C ASN A 150 -1.14 -5.79 9.17
N LEU A 151 -0.88 -5.73 7.87
CA LEU A 151 -1.83 -5.22 6.89
C LEU A 151 -2.88 -6.27 6.55
N SER A 152 -4.13 -5.82 6.38
CA SER A 152 -5.16 -6.65 5.75
C SER A 152 -4.80 -6.95 4.29
N GLY A 153 -5.43 -7.96 3.69
CA GLY A 153 -5.20 -8.30 2.27
C GLY A 153 -5.46 -7.12 1.33
N GLY A 154 -6.56 -6.39 1.55
CA GLY A 154 -6.89 -5.20 0.77
C GLY A 154 -5.92 -4.04 0.96
N GLU A 155 -5.44 -3.80 2.19
CA GLU A 155 -4.39 -2.79 2.45
C GLU A 155 -3.08 -3.16 1.74
N ALA A 156 -2.64 -4.42 1.86
CA ALA A 156 -1.44 -4.91 1.20
C ALA A 156 -1.53 -4.75 -0.33
N GLN A 157 -2.69 -5.05 -0.89
CA GLN A 157 -2.97 -4.86 -2.30
C GLN A 157 -2.85 -3.40 -2.71
N ARG A 158 -3.53 -2.48 -2.01
CA ARG A 158 -3.46 -1.04 -2.32
C ARG A 158 -2.06 -0.44 -2.12
N VAL A 159 -1.29 -0.90 -1.14
CA VAL A 159 0.13 -0.51 -0.99
C VAL A 159 0.97 -0.95 -2.20
N LYS A 160 0.72 -2.16 -2.74
CA LYS A 160 1.37 -2.62 -3.99
C LYS A 160 0.99 -1.72 -5.16
N LEU A 161 -0.29 -1.35 -5.27
CA LEU A 161 -0.77 -0.47 -6.32
C LEU A 161 -0.14 0.92 -6.20
N ALA A 162 -0.09 1.52 -4.99
CA ALA A 162 0.58 2.81 -4.76
C ALA A 162 2.03 2.79 -5.23
N LYS A 163 2.77 1.73 -4.88
CA LYS A 163 4.16 1.54 -5.35
C LYS A 163 4.24 1.45 -6.87
N ALA A 164 3.34 0.71 -7.50
CA ALA A 164 3.31 0.58 -8.95
C ALA A 164 3.03 1.92 -9.64
N LEU A 165 2.05 2.69 -9.14
CA LEU A 165 1.69 4.01 -9.67
C LEU A 165 2.85 5.02 -9.56
N SER A 166 3.54 5.04 -8.42
CA SER A 166 4.66 5.98 -8.19
C SER A 166 5.93 5.63 -8.97
N SER A 167 6.09 4.37 -9.40
CA SER A 167 7.28 3.87 -10.10
C SER A 167 7.12 3.74 -11.61
N SER A 168 5.90 3.85 -12.15
CA SER A 168 5.65 3.67 -13.58
C SER A 168 5.85 4.95 -14.38
N SER A 169 6.62 4.83 -15.46
CA SER A 169 6.43 5.72 -16.60
C SER A 169 5.11 5.35 -17.27
N TYR A 170 4.20 6.30 -17.41
CA TYR A 170 2.90 6.11 -18.04
C TYR A 170 3.02 5.51 -19.45
N GLY A 171 2.09 4.68 -19.80
CA GLY A 171 1.80 4.21 -21.15
C GLY A 171 1.85 2.71 -21.35
N LYS A 172 0.70 2.13 -21.68
CA LYS A 172 0.50 0.73 -22.13
C LYS A 172 0.85 -0.34 -21.10
N ASN A 173 0.70 -0.07 -19.81
CA ASN A 173 0.73 -1.11 -18.79
C ASN A 173 -0.65 -1.77 -18.68
N LEU A 174 -0.65 -3.04 -18.29
CA LEU A 174 -1.84 -3.80 -17.95
C LEU A 174 -1.83 -4.05 -16.44
N TYR A 175 -2.81 -3.51 -15.74
CA TYR A 175 -3.05 -3.79 -14.33
C TYR A 175 -4.03 -4.95 -14.19
N ILE A 176 -3.72 -5.91 -13.32
CA ILE A 176 -4.63 -7.01 -12.96
C ILE A 176 -4.91 -6.86 -11.47
N LEU A 177 -6.17 -6.57 -11.16
CA LEU A 177 -6.65 -6.28 -9.80
C LEU A 177 -7.68 -7.34 -9.40
N ASP A 178 -7.53 -7.89 -8.20
CA ASP A 178 -8.39 -8.94 -7.66
C ASP A 178 -9.13 -8.39 -6.43
N GLU A 179 -10.45 -8.19 -6.55
CA GLU A 179 -11.35 -7.60 -5.54
C GLU A 179 -10.79 -6.32 -4.87
N PRO A 180 -10.42 -5.29 -5.66
CA PRO A 180 -9.73 -4.12 -5.11
C PRO A 180 -10.60 -3.25 -4.18
N THR A 181 -11.93 -3.39 -4.23
CA THR A 181 -12.85 -2.65 -3.34
C THR A 181 -13.06 -3.32 -1.99
N SER A 182 -12.52 -4.54 -1.79
CA SER A 182 -12.66 -5.29 -0.55
C SER A 182 -12.16 -4.49 0.66
N GLY A 183 -13.04 -4.31 1.66
CA GLY A 183 -12.73 -3.58 2.90
C GLY A 183 -12.63 -2.05 2.75
N LEU A 184 -13.06 -1.48 1.63
CA LEU A 184 -13.23 -0.04 1.46
C LEU A 184 -14.63 0.41 1.91
N ASN A 185 -14.70 1.63 2.46
CA ASN A 185 -15.95 2.37 2.59
C ASN A 185 -16.27 3.12 1.29
N ASP A 186 -17.48 3.64 1.16
CA ASP A 186 -17.95 4.29 -0.08
C ASP A 186 -17.06 5.48 -0.49
N VAL A 187 -16.61 6.29 0.47
CA VAL A 187 -15.74 7.46 0.18
C VAL A 187 -14.39 7.02 -0.40
N ASP A 188 -13.83 5.92 0.08
CA ASP A 188 -12.57 5.40 -0.41
C ASP A 188 -12.75 4.65 -1.74
N ILE A 189 -13.92 4.04 -2.00
CA ILE A 189 -14.30 3.50 -3.32
C ILE A 189 -14.32 4.64 -4.35
N ASP A 190 -14.93 5.78 -4.05
CA ASP A 190 -14.97 6.93 -4.95
C ASP A 190 -13.56 7.43 -5.31
N LYS A 191 -12.67 7.54 -4.33
CA LYS A 191 -11.26 7.89 -4.58
C LYS A 191 -10.58 6.86 -5.48
N PHE A 192 -10.81 5.58 -5.23
CA PHE A 192 -10.24 4.50 -6.03
C PHE A 192 -10.73 4.54 -7.48
N ILE A 193 -12.01 4.84 -7.70
CA ILE A 193 -12.60 5.07 -9.03
C ILE A 193 -11.86 6.21 -9.77
N GLN A 194 -11.56 7.33 -9.09
CA GLN A 194 -10.80 8.43 -9.69
C GLN A 194 -9.39 8.01 -10.09
N VAL A 195 -8.73 7.15 -9.30
CA VAL A 195 -7.42 6.57 -9.66
C VAL A 195 -7.53 5.74 -10.95
N LEU A 196 -8.58 4.90 -11.08
CA LEU A 196 -8.80 4.08 -12.27
C LEU A 196 -9.06 4.94 -13.52
N PHE A 197 -9.87 5.98 -13.41
CA PHE A 197 -10.11 6.92 -14.51
C PHE A 197 -8.84 7.67 -14.91
N SER A 198 -7.99 8.01 -13.94
CA SER A 198 -6.67 8.60 -14.23
C SER A 198 -5.77 7.64 -15.00
N LEU A 199 -5.75 6.36 -14.63
CA LEU A 199 -5.02 5.33 -15.37
C LEU A 199 -5.52 5.19 -16.81
N GLN A 200 -6.83 5.08 -16.99
CA GLN A 200 -7.46 5.00 -18.32
C GLN A 200 -7.11 6.20 -19.20
N LYS A 201 -7.21 7.42 -18.64
CA LYS A 201 -6.85 8.67 -19.34
C LYS A 201 -5.38 8.69 -19.76
N ASN A 202 -4.51 8.04 -19.02
CA ASN A 202 -3.08 7.92 -19.34
C ASN A 202 -2.76 6.75 -20.31
N GLY A 203 -3.80 6.09 -20.86
CA GLY A 203 -3.65 5.00 -21.83
C GLY A 203 -3.27 3.66 -21.22
N GLU A 204 -3.47 3.49 -19.92
CA GLU A 204 -3.32 2.23 -19.21
C GLU A 204 -4.56 1.33 -19.42
N THR A 205 -4.41 0.04 -19.16
CA THR A 205 -5.50 -0.93 -19.22
C THR A 205 -5.60 -1.64 -17.87
N ALA A 206 -6.82 -1.86 -17.38
CA ALA A 206 -7.07 -2.65 -16.18
C ALA A 206 -7.97 -3.85 -16.47
N ILE A 207 -7.63 -5.01 -15.93
CA ILE A 207 -8.52 -6.16 -15.79
C ILE A 207 -8.82 -6.26 -14.29
N ILE A 208 -10.10 -6.18 -13.94
CA ILE A 208 -10.56 -6.13 -12.56
C ILE A 208 -11.50 -7.29 -12.32
N ILE A 209 -11.23 -8.10 -11.33
CA ILE A 209 -12.12 -9.14 -10.82
C ILE A 209 -12.90 -8.50 -9.67
N GLU A 210 -14.21 -8.42 -9.78
CA GLU A 210 -15.05 -7.72 -8.82
C GLU A 210 -16.46 -8.28 -8.76
N HIS A 211 -17.12 -8.04 -7.62
CA HIS A 211 -18.51 -8.42 -7.39
C HIS A 211 -19.37 -7.25 -6.86
N ASN A 212 -18.77 -6.09 -6.61
CA ASN A 212 -19.50 -4.87 -6.25
C ASN A 212 -20.18 -4.29 -7.50
N VAL A 213 -21.51 -4.41 -7.56
CA VAL A 213 -22.34 -4.06 -8.73
C VAL A 213 -22.21 -2.58 -9.08
N GLU A 214 -22.30 -1.68 -8.10
CA GLU A 214 -22.25 -0.23 -8.33
C GLU A 214 -20.85 0.19 -8.83
N PHE A 215 -19.80 -0.40 -8.27
CA PHE A 215 -18.45 -0.18 -8.77
C PHE A 215 -18.29 -0.67 -10.20
N ILE A 216 -18.75 -1.89 -10.52
CA ILE A 216 -18.67 -2.45 -11.89
C ILE A 216 -19.42 -1.56 -12.88
N LYS A 217 -20.63 -1.10 -12.54
CA LYS A 217 -21.41 -0.18 -13.39
C LYS A 217 -20.66 1.11 -13.69
N THR A 218 -19.93 1.61 -12.70
CA THR A 218 -19.26 2.91 -12.80
C THR A 218 -17.97 2.85 -13.62
N VAL A 219 -17.19 1.75 -13.51
CA VAL A 219 -15.83 1.71 -14.06
C VAL A 219 -15.67 0.83 -15.30
N ALA A 220 -16.58 -0.11 -15.55
CA ALA A 220 -16.37 -1.10 -16.59
C ALA A 220 -16.65 -0.54 -18.00
N ASP A 221 -15.69 -0.66 -18.91
CA ASP A 221 -15.89 -0.45 -20.34
C ASP A 221 -16.42 -1.73 -21.00
N HIS A 222 -16.04 -2.90 -20.47
CA HIS A 222 -16.42 -4.22 -20.96
C HIS A 222 -16.48 -5.20 -19.80
N ILE A 223 -17.52 -6.04 -19.78
CA ILE A 223 -17.74 -7.04 -18.74
C ILE A 223 -17.66 -8.44 -19.34
N ILE A 224 -17.04 -9.36 -18.62
CA ILE A 224 -17.07 -10.81 -18.89
C ILE A 224 -17.61 -11.46 -17.62
N ASP A 225 -18.85 -11.94 -17.67
CA ASP A 225 -19.53 -12.57 -16.54
C ASP A 225 -19.40 -14.10 -16.62
N PHE A 226 -18.88 -14.69 -15.54
CA PHE A 226 -18.71 -16.13 -15.41
C PHE A 226 -19.77 -16.71 -14.47
N GLY A 227 -20.40 -17.78 -14.85
CA GLY A 227 -21.43 -18.44 -14.07
C GLY A 227 -21.78 -19.81 -14.65
N ILE A 228 -22.85 -20.44 -14.29
CA ILE A 228 -23.97 -20.09 -13.38
C ILE A 228 -23.67 -20.51 -11.93
N SER A 229 -22.74 -21.43 -11.74
CA SER A 229 -22.36 -22.06 -10.45
C SER A 229 -20.84 -22.14 -10.35
N GLY A 230 -20.34 -22.45 -9.15
CA GLY A 230 -18.95 -22.80 -8.92
C GLY A 230 -18.67 -24.29 -9.14
N GLY A 231 -17.38 -24.69 -9.04
CA GLY A 231 -16.95 -26.08 -9.15
C GLY A 231 -16.92 -26.61 -10.61
N GLU A 232 -17.08 -27.92 -10.78
CA GLU A 232 -16.93 -28.61 -12.10
C GLU A 232 -17.87 -28.12 -13.20
N SER A 233 -19.05 -27.60 -12.85
CA SER A 233 -20.02 -27.02 -13.79
C SER A 233 -19.90 -25.51 -13.96
N GLY A 234 -18.95 -24.86 -13.27
CA GLY A 234 -18.67 -23.44 -13.32
C GLY A 234 -17.70 -23.01 -14.41
N GLY A 235 -17.28 -21.74 -14.34
CA GLY A 235 -16.20 -21.21 -15.19
C GLY A 235 -16.59 -20.98 -16.66
N LYS A 236 -17.89 -21.04 -17.02
CA LYS A 236 -18.36 -20.71 -18.37
C LYS A 236 -18.72 -19.24 -18.47
N ILE A 237 -18.42 -18.62 -19.59
CA ILE A 237 -18.88 -17.26 -19.89
C ILE A 237 -20.37 -17.32 -20.14
N VAL A 238 -21.19 -16.64 -19.33
CA VAL A 238 -22.63 -16.56 -19.43
C VAL A 238 -23.10 -15.29 -20.11
N ALA A 239 -22.33 -14.22 -20.00
CA ALA A 239 -22.55 -12.95 -20.67
C ALA A 239 -21.23 -12.23 -20.88
N GLN A 240 -21.13 -11.49 -22.00
CA GLN A 240 -20.00 -10.57 -22.22
C GLN A 240 -20.43 -9.41 -23.10
N GLY A 241 -19.84 -8.25 -22.90
CA GLY A 241 -20.12 -7.06 -23.71
C GLY A 241 -20.03 -5.77 -22.91
N PHE A 242 -20.64 -4.72 -23.45
CA PHE A 242 -20.78 -3.46 -22.74
C PHE A 242 -21.69 -3.62 -21.51
N PRO A 243 -21.51 -2.83 -20.46
CA PRO A 243 -22.25 -2.94 -19.21
C PRO A 243 -23.77 -3.04 -19.42
N GLU A 244 -24.36 -2.17 -20.24
CA GLU A 244 -25.80 -2.15 -20.50
C GLU A 244 -26.34 -3.48 -21.04
N ALA A 245 -25.58 -4.12 -21.94
CA ALA A 245 -25.95 -5.39 -22.52
C ALA A 245 -25.88 -6.54 -21.51
N VAL A 246 -24.84 -6.55 -20.65
CA VAL A 246 -24.66 -7.59 -19.64
C VAL A 246 -25.67 -7.44 -18.51
N PHE A 247 -25.94 -6.22 -18.04
CA PHE A 247 -26.96 -5.94 -17.02
C PHE A 247 -28.38 -6.18 -17.51
N ALA A 248 -28.65 -6.14 -18.81
CA ALA A 248 -29.95 -6.51 -19.41
C ALA A 248 -30.11 -8.01 -19.60
N ASN A 249 -29.04 -8.80 -19.53
CA ASN A 249 -29.08 -10.24 -19.81
C ASN A 249 -29.57 -11.03 -18.56
N LYS A 250 -30.76 -11.59 -18.64
CA LYS A 250 -31.40 -12.35 -17.56
C LYS A 250 -30.60 -13.58 -17.07
N VAL A 251 -29.66 -14.09 -17.86
CA VAL A 251 -28.80 -15.23 -17.50
C VAL A 251 -27.65 -14.76 -16.61
N SER A 252 -27.22 -13.50 -16.74
CA SER A 252 -26.16 -12.89 -15.96
C SER A 252 -26.52 -12.82 -14.48
N SER A 253 -25.54 -13.10 -13.61
CA SER A 253 -25.67 -12.88 -12.17
C SER A 253 -25.85 -11.39 -11.84
N LEU A 254 -25.22 -10.51 -12.61
CA LEU A 254 -25.30 -9.06 -12.45
C LEU A 254 -26.72 -8.52 -12.67
N TYR A 255 -27.50 -9.10 -13.61
CA TYR A 255 -28.92 -8.75 -13.78
C TYR A 255 -29.75 -8.97 -12.50
N ARG A 256 -29.48 -10.06 -11.76
CA ARG A 256 -30.20 -10.38 -10.53
C ARG A 256 -29.77 -9.51 -9.38
N LEU A 257 -28.45 -9.31 -9.23
CA LEU A 257 -27.87 -8.48 -8.16
C LEU A 257 -28.31 -7.02 -8.30
N ASP A 258 -28.35 -6.49 -9.52
CA ASP A 258 -28.79 -5.13 -9.80
C ASP A 258 -30.23 -4.86 -9.32
N LYS A 259 -31.12 -5.85 -9.43
CA LYS A 259 -32.50 -5.74 -8.96
C LYS A 259 -32.71 -5.91 -7.46
N LEU A 260 -31.71 -6.39 -6.73
CA LEU A 260 -31.76 -6.56 -5.28
C LEU A 260 -31.22 -5.32 -4.53
N THR A 261 -30.59 -4.41 -5.25
CA THR A 261 -29.97 -3.18 -4.68
C THR A 261 -30.97 -2.01 -4.63
N TYR A 262 -32.25 -2.24 -5.02
CA TYR A 262 -33.33 -1.24 -4.94
C TYR A 262 -34.46 -1.69 -4.03
#